data_4efa1f3b70963d7b5ebe59693ad8ab1b
#
_entry.id   4efa1f3b70963d7b5ebe59693ad8ab1b
#
_cell.length_a   1.000
_cell.length_b   1.000
_cell.length_c   1.000
_cell.angle_alpha   90.00
_cell.angle_beta   90.00
_cell.angle_gamma   90.00
#
_symmetry.space_group_name_H-M   'P 1'
#
loop_
_entity.id
_entity.type
_entity.pdbx_description
1 polymer ?
#
loop_
_entity_poly.entity_id
_entity_poly.type
_entity_poly.pdbx_seq_one_letter_code
_entity_poly.pdbx_strand_id
1 'polypeptide(L)'
;MTCEGCILFSLVAAEGMVVGIEKNSSSPCLSRPVDLQVPTYALRVLEVLENAGFEAWIVGGWVRDALRGSFAHDIDITTLATWQQSKAAFVAAGIPVHETGIAYGTVTAVVERHPIEVTTYRCDGEYLDGRRPDSVQFVSCIEKDLARRDFTINAMAYHPKRGLLDLYGGQEDLSAHMIRSVGEPKARFTEDALRMLRALRFACRLSFSVEEKTHRALIECAPLLSQVASERIGSEVAQIVEGGHIAHAIKLGFSVLAVAIPELLPLQSFDQRSPYHAYDVLEHTARVCSATEAFTVGCATPTLRWAALLHDIAKPEMFSVDADGRGHFYGHPEKGADVAKVLLKRLAVPQRLINEICALVALHDYDVDVTTASLRHMVALLAEASKSDGIALAYDLLTLKQADALAKAVPYRRYAVALERMFSLLKNEAKKGIAQRPQDLCILGADIMQALSITPGPIVGAYQHKLFEAYLIGAVENRREELLALLAQLAK
;
A
#
# COMPACT_ATOMS: atom_id res chain seq x y z
N MET A 1 12.22 -23.23 7.74
CA MET A 1 11.21 -24.20 7.26
C MET A 1 11.03 -23.92 5.78
N THR A 2 11.47 -24.83 4.97
CA THR A 2 11.56 -24.74 3.51
C THR A 2 10.20 -25.04 2.90
N CYS A 3 9.62 -24.10 2.14
CA CYS A 3 8.53 -24.41 1.20
C CYS A 3 9.13 -24.74 -0.17
N GLU A 4 9.25 -26.01 -0.49
CA GLU A 4 9.37 -26.50 -1.85
C GLU A 4 7.96 -26.67 -2.43
N GLY A 5 7.73 -26.14 -3.62
CA GLY A 5 6.49 -26.37 -4.36
C GLY A 5 6.10 -25.21 -5.28
N CYS A 6 6.93 -24.89 -6.29
CA CYS A 6 6.46 -24.11 -7.44
C CYS A 6 5.63 -25.02 -8.36
N ILE A 7 4.31 -24.83 -8.33
CA ILE A 7 3.40 -25.46 -9.32
C ILE A 7 3.10 -24.42 -10.38
N LEU A 8 3.45 -24.78 -11.62
CA LEU A 8 3.00 -24.09 -12.83
C LEU A 8 1.46 -24.16 -12.91
N PHE A 9 0.78 -23.02 -12.83
CA PHE A 9 -0.62 -22.93 -13.22
C PHE A 9 -0.75 -22.35 -14.63
N SER A 10 -1.25 -23.18 -15.52
CA SER A 10 -1.70 -22.80 -16.86
C SER A 10 -2.95 -21.90 -16.75
N LEU A 11 -2.90 -20.74 -17.41
CA LEU A 11 -4.07 -19.94 -17.68
C LEU A 11 -4.96 -20.63 -18.72
N VAL A 12 -6.06 -21.20 -18.27
CA VAL A 12 -7.19 -21.61 -19.13
C VAL A 12 -8.30 -20.57 -18.95
N ALA A 13 -8.67 -19.94 -20.04
CA ALA A 13 -9.84 -19.07 -20.13
C ALA A 13 -11.11 -19.89 -19.86
N ALA A 14 -11.96 -19.44 -18.93
CA ALA A 14 -13.30 -19.96 -18.76
C ALA A 14 -14.29 -18.93 -19.33
N GLU A 15 -14.85 -19.26 -20.49
CA GLU A 15 -16.05 -18.65 -21.04
C GLU A 15 -17.28 -19.17 -20.31
N GLY A 16 -18.25 -18.31 -20.21
CA GLY A 16 -19.56 -18.31 -19.61
C GLY A 16 -20.33 -19.60 -19.38
N MET A 17 -20.96 -19.64 -18.22
CA MET A 17 -22.19 -20.37 -18.00
C MET A 17 -23.12 -19.57 -17.10
N VAL A 18 -24.13 -18.95 -17.70
CA VAL A 18 -25.26 -18.32 -17.02
C VAL A 18 -26.22 -19.43 -16.62
N VAL A 19 -26.32 -19.70 -15.32
CA VAL A 19 -27.42 -20.53 -14.78
C VAL A 19 -28.42 -19.57 -14.15
N GLY A 20 -29.59 -19.50 -14.76
CA GLY A 20 -30.76 -18.80 -14.25
C GLY A 20 -31.24 -19.44 -12.95
N ILE A 21 -31.36 -18.62 -11.91
CA ILE A 21 -32.07 -18.99 -10.69
C ILE A 21 -33.41 -18.24 -10.67
N GLU A 22 -34.49 -19.02 -10.72
CA GLU A 22 -35.85 -18.54 -10.61
C GLU A 22 -36.10 -17.85 -9.26
N LYS A 23 -36.78 -16.70 -9.33
CA LYS A 23 -37.30 -16.00 -8.16
C LYS A 23 -38.46 -16.78 -7.56
N ASN A 24 -38.25 -17.34 -6.39
CA ASN A 24 -39.36 -17.74 -5.51
C ASN A 24 -39.57 -16.66 -4.45
N SER A 25 -40.72 -16.02 -4.52
CA SER A 25 -41.26 -15.12 -3.50
C SER A 25 -41.74 -15.93 -2.31
N SER A 26 -41.30 -15.57 -1.08
CA SER A 26 -42.19 -15.50 0.08
C SER A 26 -41.45 -15.49 1.43
N SER A 27 -41.95 -14.66 2.31
CA SER A 27 -41.89 -14.64 3.78
C SER A 27 -40.65 -13.98 4.42
N PRO A 28 -40.84 -13.11 5.41
CA PRO A 28 -39.76 -12.50 6.17
C PRO A 28 -39.09 -13.59 6.99
N CYS A 29 -37.89 -13.94 6.58
CA CYS A 29 -37.00 -14.82 7.36
C CYS A 29 -36.65 -14.07 8.64
N LEU A 30 -37.20 -14.51 9.77
CA LEU A 30 -36.71 -14.17 11.09
C LEU A 30 -35.18 -14.49 11.10
N SER A 31 -34.35 -13.46 10.97
CA SER A 31 -32.92 -13.62 11.05
C SER A 31 -32.59 -14.28 12.38
N ARG A 32 -31.86 -15.39 12.37
CA ARG A 32 -31.30 -15.98 13.58
C ARG A 32 -30.56 -14.86 14.33
N PRO A 33 -30.69 -14.78 15.68
CA PRO A 33 -29.95 -13.79 16.42
C PRO A 33 -28.46 -13.93 16.09
N VAL A 34 -27.87 -12.86 15.56
CA VAL A 34 -26.44 -12.82 15.23
C VAL A 34 -25.70 -12.78 16.56
N ASP A 35 -24.96 -13.85 16.87
CA ASP A 35 -24.10 -13.92 18.06
C ASP A 35 -22.65 -13.77 17.61
N LEU A 36 -22.09 -12.58 17.82
CA LEU A 36 -20.68 -12.29 17.53
C LEU A 36 -19.82 -12.51 18.77
N GLN A 37 -18.68 -13.18 18.59
CA GLN A 37 -17.73 -13.44 19.67
C GLN A 37 -16.96 -12.15 20.00
N VAL A 38 -17.46 -11.37 20.94
CA VAL A 38 -16.84 -10.12 21.40
C VAL A 38 -15.70 -10.43 22.37
N PRO A 39 -14.50 -9.88 22.15
CA PRO A 39 -13.38 -10.04 23.09
C PRO A 39 -13.67 -9.49 24.49
N THR A 40 -13.13 -10.15 25.53
CA THR A 40 -13.36 -9.82 26.95
C THR A 40 -13.00 -8.38 27.29
N TYR A 41 -11.92 -7.86 26.71
CA TYR A 41 -11.49 -6.47 26.92
C TYR A 41 -12.50 -5.45 26.37
N ALA A 42 -13.20 -5.75 25.26
CA ALA A 42 -14.26 -4.89 24.72
C ALA A 42 -15.56 -5.01 25.54
N LEU A 43 -15.91 -6.22 25.99
CA LEU A 43 -17.03 -6.42 26.93
C LEU A 43 -16.84 -5.59 28.20
N ARG A 44 -15.62 -5.53 28.74
CA ARG A 44 -15.31 -4.73 29.93
C ARG A 44 -15.54 -3.24 29.71
N VAL A 45 -15.21 -2.70 28.52
CA VAL A 45 -15.48 -1.29 28.19
C VAL A 45 -16.99 -1.01 28.12
N LEU A 46 -17.76 -1.89 27.44
CA LEU A 46 -19.22 -1.77 27.40
C LEU A 46 -19.84 -1.81 28.80
N GLU A 47 -19.43 -2.76 29.65
CA GLU A 47 -19.93 -2.89 31.02
C GLU A 47 -19.68 -1.64 31.85
N VAL A 48 -18.49 -1.04 31.76
CA VAL A 48 -18.16 0.18 32.54
C VAL A 48 -19.05 1.34 32.14
N LEU A 49 -19.29 1.53 30.83
CA LEU A 49 -20.17 2.58 30.33
C LEU A 49 -21.64 2.33 30.73
N GLU A 50 -22.13 1.10 30.59
CA GLU A 50 -23.50 0.74 30.97
C GLU A 50 -23.74 0.84 32.47
N ASN A 51 -22.78 0.42 33.31
CA ASN A 51 -22.86 0.57 34.76
C ASN A 51 -22.84 2.05 35.19
N ALA A 52 -22.25 2.93 34.41
CA ALA A 52 -22.31 4.38 34.59
C ALA A 52 -23.61 5.00 34.02
N GLY A 53 -24.52 4.20 33.48
CA GLY A 53 -25.83 4.65 32.97
C GLY A 53 -25.82 5.12 31.51
N PHE A 54 -24.77 4.83 30.75
CA PHE A 54 -24.63 5.27 29.38
C PHE A 54 -24.77 4.12 28.38
N GLU A 55 -25.61 4.29 27.37
CA GLU A 55 -25.71 3.38 26.25
C GLU A 55 -24.40 3.34 25.46
N ALA A 56 -23.97 2.14 25.07
CA ALA A 56 -22.76 1.93 24.27
C ALA A 56 -22.93 0.79 23.28
N TRP A 57 -22.25 0.88 22.12
CA TRP A 57 -22.30 -0.10 21.04
C TRP A 57 -20.92 -0.26 20.39
N ILE A 58 -20.58 -1.48 19.99
CA ILE A 58 -19.48 -1.74 19.09
C ILE A 58 -19.91 -1.36 17.67
N VAL A 59 -19.05 -0.69 16.91
CA VAL A 59 -19.44 -0.14 15.60
C VAL A 59 -18.36 -0.32 14.52
N GLY A 60 -18.74 -0.08 13.28
CA GLY A 60 -17.81 0.11 12.18
C GLY A 60 -17.14 -1.17 11.67
N GLY A 61 -15.85 -1.06 11.42
CA GLY A 61 -15.06 -2.12 10.75
C GLY A 61 -15.09 -3.46 11.47
N TRP A 62 -15.05 -3.46 12.79
CA TRP A 62 -15.09 -4.69 13.57
C TRP A 62 -16.40 -5.47 13.35
N VAL A 63 -17.55 -4.78 13.37
CA VAL A 63 -18.87 -5.43 13.16
C VAL A 63 -18.93 -6.07 11.78
N ARG A 64 -18.50 -5.33 10.74
CA ARG A 64 -18.42 -5.85 9.37
C ARG A 64 -17.53 -7.10 9.28
N ASP A 65 -16.34 -7.05 9.83
CA ASP A 65 -15.36 -8.12 9.68
C ASP A 65 -15.76 -9.35 10.53
N ALA A 66 -16.34 -9.16 11.72
CA ALA A 66 -16.91 -10.23 12.54
C ALA A 66 -18.09 -10.93 11.83
N LEU A 67 -18.98 -10.18 11.16
CA LEU A 67 -20.07 -10.76 10.35
C LEU A 67 -19.55 -11.59 9.17
N ARG A 68 -18.37 -11.26 8.64
CA ARG A 68 -17.71 -12.03 7.57
C ARG A 68 -16.94 -13.25 8.10
N GLY A 69 -16.87 -13.44 9.41
CA GLY A 69 -16.04 -14.48 10.04
C GLY A 69 -14.54 -14.20 9.92
N SER A 70 -14.17 -12.93 9.67
CA SER A 70 -12.77 -12.50 9.58
C SER A 70 -12.28 -11.96 10.92
N PHE A 71 -10.98 -12.11 11.17
CA PHE A 71 -10.36 -11.53 12.38
C PHE A 71 -10.31 -10.01 12.24
N ALA A 72 -10.91 -9.29 13.17
CA ALA A 72 -10.85 -7.83 13.26
C ALA A 72 -10.00 -7.44 14.46
N HIS A 73 -9.02 -6.56 14.25
CA HIS A 73 -8.06 -6.16 15.29
C HIS A 73 -8.52 -4.93 16.07
N ASP A 74 -9.10 -3.94 15.38
CA ASP A 74 -9.45 -2.65 15.98
C ASP A 74 -10.94 -2.61 16.30
N ILE A 75 -11.27 -2.37 17.57
CA ILE A 75 -12.64 -2.27 18.05
C ILE A 75 -12.93 -0.82 18.40
N ASP A 76 -13.93 -0.26 17.71
CA ASP A 76 -14.47 1.07 18.00
C ASP A 76 -15.78 0.92 18.77
N ILE A 77 -15.93 1.73 19.80
CA ILE A 77 -17.17 1.83 20.59
C ILE A 77 -17.72 3.24 20.43
N THR A 78 -19.02 3.34 20.23
CA THR A 78 -19.73 4.61 20.27
C THR A 78 -20.70 4.61 21.45
N THR A 79 -20.89 5.77 22.10
CA THR A 79 -21.67 5.87 23.34
C THR A 79 -22.43 7.18 23.45
N LEU A 80 -23.49 7.16 24.28
CA LEU A 80 -24.21 8.36 24.67
C LEU A 80 -23.38 9.27 25.62
N ALA A 81 -22.41 8.68 26.34
CA ALA A 81 -21.57 9.44 27.27
C ALA A 81 -20.73 10.49 26.52
N THR A 82 -20.61 11.68 27.04
CA THR A 82 -19.60 12.64 26.60
C THR A 82 -18.20 12.09 26.88
N TRP A 83 -17.19 12.60 26.19
CA TRP A 83 -15.82 12.13 26.42
C TRP A 83 -15.37 12.34 27.89
N GLN A 84 -15.83 13.40 28.56
CA GLN A 84 -15.56 13.64 29.99
C GLN A 84 -16.21 12.58 30.88
N GLN A 85 -17.47 12.22 30.58
CA GLN A 85 -18.19 11.18 31.31
C GLN A 85 -17.58 9.80 31.10
N SER A 86 -17.20 9.48 29.85
CA SER A 86 -16.50 8.25 29.52
C SER A 86 -15.16 8.15 30.26
N LYS A 87 -14.35 9.22 30.24
CA LYS A 87 -13.09 9.28 30.99
C LYS A 87 -13.34 9.08 32.52
N ALA A 88 -14.32 9.77 33.10
CA ALA A 88 -14.62 9.62 34.51
C ALA A 88 -15.03 8.18 34.89
N ALA A 89 -15.87 7.53 34.06
CA ALA A 89 -16.29 6.15 34.27
C ALA A 89 -15.09 5.17 34.20
N PHE A 90 -14.19 5.32 33.22
CA PHE A 90 -13.02 4.46 33.10
C PHE A 90 -12.03 4.67 34.23
N VAL A 91 -11.74 5.90 34.61
CA VAL A 91 -10.87 6.20 35.76
C VAL A 91 -11.43 5.59 37.06
N ALA A 92 -12.73 5.71 37.30
CA ALA A 92 -13.39 5.09 38.45
C ALA A 92 -13.32 3.57 38.45
N ALA A 93 -13.27 2.95 37.25
CA ALA A 93 -13.09 1.50 37.05
C ALA A 93 -11.62 1.05 37.05
N GLY A 94 -10.66 1.96 37.26
CA GLY A 94 -9.22 1.68 37.22
C GLY A 94 -8.67 1.40 35.83
N ILE A 95 -9.34 1.85 34.77
CA ILE A 95 -8.92 1.68 33.37
C ILE A 95 -8.13 2.92 32.93
N PRO A 96 -6.88 2.77 32.43
CA PRO A 96 -6.11 3.87 31.84
C PRO A 96 -6.82 4.46 30.62
N VAL A 97 -6.81 5.82 30.50
CA VAL A 97 -7.46 6.54 29.41
C VAL A 97 -6.50 7.57 28.83
N HIS A 98 -6.43 7.62 27.50
CA HIS A 98 -5.71 8.63 26.75
C HIS A 98 -6.69 9.57 26.02
N GLU A 99 -6.41 10.86 26.06
CA GLU A 99 -7.21 11.91 25.41
C GLU A 99 -6.77 12.13 23.97
N THR A 100 -6.92 11.12 23.12
CA THR A 100 -6.38 11.09 21.75
C THR A 100 -7.20 11.89 20.74
N GLY A 101 -8.47 12.18 21.01
CA GLY A 101 -9.37 12.80 20.04
C GLY A 101 -10.51 13.63 20.67
N ILE A 102 -10.24 14.33 21.77
CA ILE A 102 -11.26 15.09 22.55
C ILE A 102 -12.02 16.13 21.72
N ALA A 103 -11.36 16.76 20.72
CA ALA A 103 -11.99 17.69 19.80
C ALA A 103 -13.16 17.06 19.02
N TYR A 104 -13.14 15.73 18.88
CA TYR A 104 -14.16 14.95 18.17
C TYR A 104 -14.97 14.05 19.11
N GLY A 105 -14.83 14.24 20.42
CA GLY A 105 -15.54 13.46 21.43
C GLY A 105 -14.98 12.05 21.63
N THR A 106 -13.72 11.78 21.26
CA THR A 106 -13.09 10.47 21.36
C THR A 106 -12.06 10.41 22.48
N VAL A 107 -12.08 9.32 23.25
CA VAL A 107 -11.03 8.91 24.19
C VAL A 107 -10.60 7.50 23.89
N THR A 108 -9.36 7.12 24.24
CA THR A 108 -8.87 5.75 24.10
C THR A 108 -8.74 5.11 25.48
N ALA A 109 -9.57 4.10 25.75
CA ALA A 109 -9.45 3.26 26.93
C ALA A 109 -8.47 2.11 26.67
N VAL A 110 -7.60 1.80 27.63
CA VAL A 110 -6.63 0.70 27.48
C VAL A 110 -6.99 -0.43 28.45
N VAL A 111 -7.51 -1.54 27.93
CA VAL A 111 -7.88 -2.72 28.69
C VAL A 111 -7.02 -3.89 28.28
N GLU A 112 -6.32 -4.54 29.23
CA GLU A 112 -5.42 -5.69 28.94
C GLU A 112 -4.40 -5.41 27.84
N ARG A 113 -3.87 -4.17 27.78
CA ARG A 113 -2.96 -3.65 26.72
C ARG A 113 -3.62 -3.45 25.35
N HIS A 114 -4.93 -3.60 25.23
CA HIS A 114 -5.66 -3.31 23.99
C HIS A 114 -6.23 -1.90 24.06
N PRO A 115 -5.83 -1.00 23.16
CA PRO A 115 -6.44 0.31 23.02
C PRO A 115 -7.82 0.18 22.35
N ILE A 116 -8.84 0.82 22.91
CA ILE A 116 -10.19 0.87 22.35
C ILE A 116 -10.60 2.33 22.24
N GLU A 117 -10.94 2.75 21.05
CA GLU A 117 -11.49 4.08 20.82
C GLU A 117 -12.96 4.13 21.23
N VAL A 118 -13.28 5.09 22.09
CA VAL A 118 -14.64 5.32 22.59
C VAL A 118 -15.05 6.74 22.21
N THR A 119 -16.06 6.83 21.34
CA THR A 119 -16.51 8.09 20.74
C THR A 119 -17.93 8.41 21.18
N THR A 120 -18.18 9.65 21.62
CA THR A 120 -19.52 10.16 21.90
C THR A 120 -20.35 10.17 20.60
N TYR A 121 -21.66 9.80 20.68
CA TYR A 121 -22.59 9.94 19.55
C TYR A 121 -22.55 11.35 18.98
N ARG A 122 -22.35 11.47 17.68
CA ARG A 122 -22.20 12.76 17.03
C ARG A 122 -22.82 12.81 15.64
N CYS A 123 -23.23 14.02 15.25
CA CYS A 123 -23.44 14.39 13.86
C CYS A 123 -22.27 15.26 13.43
N ASP A 124 -21.85 15.11 12.20
CA ASP A 124 -20.89 16.01 11.61
C ASP A 124 -21.63 17.32 11.26
N GLY A 125 -21.07 18.48 11.65
CA GLY A 125 -21.57 19.79 11.28
C GLY A 125 -21.26 20.14 9.83
N GLU A 126 -21.54 21.39 9.42
CA GLU A 126 -21.16 21.85 8.08
C GLU A 126 -19.64 21.78 7.90
N TYR A 127 -19.22 21.31 6.73
CA TYR A 127 -17.82 21.25 6.32
C TYR A 127 -17.51 22.49 5.51
N LEU A 128 -16.94 23.55 6.11
CA LEU A 128 -16.62 24.79 5.40
C LEU A 128 -15.39 24.68 4.49
N ASP A 129 -14.47 23.73 4.80
CA ASP A 129 -13.23 23.55 4.05
C ASP A 129 -13.00 22.13 3.53
N GLY A 130 -14.03 21.26 3.56
CA GLY A 130 -13.95 19.85 3.10
C GLY A 130 -12.96 18.99 3.89
N ARG A 131 -12.48 19.47 5.04
CA ARG A 131 -11.35 18.88 5.78
C ARG A 131 -11.78 18.13 7.03
N ARG A 132 -12.60 18.77 7.86
CA ARG A 132 -13.19 18.24 9.09
C ARG A 132 -14.46 19.05 9.38
N PRO A 133 -15.46 18.50 10.05
CA PRO A 133 -16.53 19.34 10.53
C PRO A 133 -15.93 20.41 11.44
N ASP A 134 -16.14 21.67 11.15
CA ASP A 134 -15.68 22.79 11.99
C ASP A 134 -16.27 22.73 13.40
N SER A 135 -17.39 22.02 13.53
CA SER A 135 -18.00 21.70 14.81
C SER A 135 -18.61 20.31 14.76
N VAL A 136 -18.37 19.54 15.79
CA VAL A 136 -19.06 18.27 16.04
C VAL A 136 -20.25 18.58 16.94
N GLN A 137 -21.44 18.22 16.49
CA GLN A 137 -22.62 18.26 17.36
C GLN A 137 -22.83 16.90 18.00
N PHE A 138 -22.72 16.84 19.32
CA PHE A 138 -23.06 15.63 20.06
C PHE A 138 -24.57 15.41 20.04
N VAL A 139 -24.97 14.16 19.80
CA VAL A 139 -26.37 13.76 19.68
C VAL A 139 -26.73 12.71 20.72
N SER A 140 -28.04 12.57 20.98
CA SER A 140 -28.54 11.67 22.00
C SER A 140 -29.00 10.31 21.49
N CYS A 141 -28.80 10.02 20.22
CA CYS A 141 -29.27 8.77 19.64
C CYS A 141 -28.25 8.19 18.63
N ILE A 142 -28.09 6.87 18.67
CA ILE A 142 -27.14 6.13 17.82
C ILE A 142 -27.48 6.22 16.34
N GLU A 143 -28.79 6.33 15.99
CA GLU A 143 -29.24 6.39 14.60
C GLU A 143 -28.58 7.56 13.86
N LYS A 144 -28.43 8.71 14.51
CA LYS A 144 -27.76 9.87 13.94
C LYS A 144 -26.24 9.65 13.79
N ASP A 145 -25.61 8.92 14.71
CA ASP A 145 -24.20 8.57 14.59
C ASP A 145 -23.96 7.59 13.42
N LEU A 146 -24.84 6.62 13.24
CA LEU A 146 -24.76 5.68 12.12
C LEU A 146 -25.06 6.37 10.77
N ALA A 147 -26.00 7.35 10.75
CA ALA A 147 -26.38 8.10 9.54
C ALA A 147 -25.22 8.88 8.89
N ARG A 148 -24.26 9.38 9.67
CA ARG A 148 -23.11 10.15 9.16
C ARG A 148 -21.98 9.29 8.60
N ARG A 149 -22.04 7.97 8.77
CA ARG A 149 -20.98 7.05 8.32
C ARG A 149 -20.90 6.98 6.80
N ASP A 150 -19.79 6.48 6.32
CA ASP A 150 -19.46 6.45 4.89
C ASP A 150 -20.30 5.44 4.10
N PHE A 151 -20.25 4.16 4.52
CA PHE A 151 -20.86 3.04 3.79
C PHE A 151 -21.74 2.20 4.70
N THR A 152 -22.79 1.62 4.12
CA THR A 152 -23.77 0.77 4.81
C THR A 152 -23.09 -0.35 5.61
N ILE A 153 -22.09 -1.02 5.02
CA ILE A 153 -21.34 -2.09 5.65
C ILE A 153 -20.50 -1.65 6.86
N ASN A 154 -20.28 -0.35 7.05
CA ASN A 154 -19.59 0.25 8.20
C ASN A 154 -20.56 0.99 9.13
N ALA A 155 -21.84 1.08 8.76
CA ALA A 155 -22.91 1.76 9.49
C ALA A 155 -23.79 0.80 10.31
N MET A 156 -23.18 -0.29 10.76
CA MET A 156 -23.80 -1.27 11.65
C MET A 156 -23.25 -1.13 13.07
N ALA A 157 -24.08 -1.43 14.06
CA ALA A 157 -23.69 -1.48 15.46
C ALA A 157 -24.07 -2.82 16.08
N TYR A 158 -23.29 -3.31 17.01
CA TYR A 158 -23.52 -4.58 17.71
C TYR A 158 -23.38 -4.45 19.21
N HIS A 159 -24.28 -5.09 19.92
CA HIS A 159 -24.21 -5.23 21.37
C HIS A 159 -24.57 -6.65 21.79
N PRO A 160 -23.82 -7.32 22.68
CA PRO A 160 -24.05 -8.72 23.03
C PRO A 160 -25.46 -9.01 23.59
N LYS A 161 -26.02 -8.05 24.31
CA LYS A 161 -27.38 -8.20 24.91
C LYS A 161 -28.53 -7.71 24.00
N ARG A 162 -28.22 -6.76 23.06
CA ARG A 162 -29.25 -6.11 22.22
C ARG A 162 -29.24 -6.61 20.78
N GLY A 163 -28.18 -7.37 20.41
CA GLY A 163 -28.00 -7.89 19.05
C GLY A 163 -27.42 -6.86 18.09
N LEU A 164 -27.65 -7.10 16.81
CA LEU A 164 -27.17 -6.26 15.71
C LEU A 164 -28.20 -5.19 15.35
N LEU A 165 -27.76 -3.94 15.29
CA LEU A 165 -28.50 -2.79 14.81
C LEU A 165 -28.00 -2.44 13.41
N ASP A 166 -28.84 -2.64 12.41
CA ASP A 166 -28.58 -2.35 11.00
C ASP A 166 -29.73 -1.54 10.40
N LEU A 167 -29.56 -0.23 10.33
CA LEU A 167 -30.58 0.70 9.87
C LEU A 167 -30.51 0.98 8.36
N TYR A 168 -29.39 0.61 7.73
CA TYR A 168 -29.07 1.00 6.35
C TYR A 168 -28.86 -0.19 5.42
N GLY A 169 -29.19 -1.41 5.87
CA GLY A 169 -29.07 -2.62 5.05
C GLY A 169 -27.62 -3.09 4.85
N GLY A 170 -26.74 -2.80 5.84
CA GLY A 170 -25.33 -3.19 5.77
C GLY A 170 -25.12 -4.70 5.68
N GLN A 171 -25.96 -5.54 6.33
CA GLN A 171 -25.90 -7.00 6.21
C GLN A 171 -26.23 -7.48 4.80
N GLU A 172 -27.24 -6.88 4.17
CA GLU A 172 -27.65 -7.21 2.80
C GLU A 172 -26.52 -6.86 1.82
N ASP A 173 -25.98 -5.63 1.92
CA ASP A 173 -24.87 -5.19 1.10
C ASP A 173 -23.59 -6.01 1.35
N LEU A 174 -23.35 -6.43 2.58
CA LEU A 174 -22.22 -7.30 2.94
C LEU A 174 -22.37 -8.68 2.27
N SER A 175 -23.57 -9.25 2.30
CA SER A 175 -23.89 -10.53 1.65
C SER A 175 -23.85 -10.43 0.12
N ALA A 176 -24.25 -9.28 -0.43
CA ALA A 176 -24.18 -8.98 -1.86
C ALA A 176 -22.78 -8.58 -2.34
N HIS A 177 -21.77 -8.50 -1.46
CA HIS A 177 -20.42 -8.02 -1.76
C HIS A 177 -20.44 -6.62 -2.39
N MET A 178 -21.15 -5.67 -1.78
CA MET A 178 -21.41 -4.36 -2.33
C MET A 178 -20.96 -3.22 -1.40
N ILE A 179 -20.35 -2.20 -1.98
CA ILE A 179 -20.06 -0.92 -1.33
C ILE A 179 -21.14 0.06 -1.73
N ARG A 180 -21.97 0.45 -0.78
CA ARG A 180 -23.04 1.43 -0.93
C ARG A 180 -22.87 2.54 0.08
N SER A 181 -22.99 3.79 -0.36
CA SER A 181 -22.99 4.97 0.52
C SER A 181 -24.23 4.97 1.43
N VAL A 182 -24.05 5.44 2.66
CA VAL A 182 -25.20 5.69 3.55
C VAL A 182 -25.95 6.92 3.05
N GLY A 183 -27.25 6.78 2.76
CA GLY A 183 -28.10 7.85 2.25
C GLY A 183 -27.75 8.27 0.81
N GLU A 184 -27.74 9.59 0.54
CA GLU A 184 -27.48 10.10 -0.81
C GLU A 184 -25.97 10.23 -1.07
N PRO A 185 -25.40 9.49 -2.06
CA PRO A 185 -23.96 9.43 -2.26
C PRO A 185 -23.32 10.78 -2.54
N LYS A 186 -23.94 11.65 -3.35
CA LYS A 186 -23.41 12.99 -3.67
C LYS A 186 -23.28 13.84 -2.40
N ALA A 187 -24.29 13.80 -1.53
CA ALA A 187 -24.25 14.52 -0.26
C ALA A 187 -23.08 14.03 0.60
N ARG A 188 -22.91 12.70 0.71
CA ARG A 188 -21.82 12.09 1.49
C ARG A 188 -20.44 12.43 0.97
N PHE A 189 -20.24 12.50 -0.36
CA PHE A 189 -18.96 12.87 -0.96
C PHE A 189 -18.69 14.39 -0.92
N THR A 190 -19.74 15.19 -0.91
CA THR A 190 -19.61 16.65 -0.70
C THR A 190 -19.23 16.98 0.75
N GLU A 191 -19.74 16.24 1.72
CA GLU A 191 -19.36 16.40 3.13
C GLU A 191 -17.89 16.05 3.39
N ASP A 192 -17.41 14.91 2.91
CA ASP A 192 -16.00 14.51 2.98
C ASP A 192 -15.61 13.78 1.69
N ALA A 193 -14.92 14.51 0.80
CA ALA A 193 -14.47 13.99 -0.47
C ALA A 193 -13.51 12.80 -0.35
N LEU A 194 -12.81 12.65 0.79
CA LEU A 194 -11.93 11.51 1.06
C LEU A 194 -12.69 10.19 1.05
N ARG A 195 -14.01 10.20 1.32
CA ARG A 195 -14.87 9.00 1.25
C ARG A 195 -14.83 8.34 -0.13
N MET A 196 -14.49 9.09 -1.20
CA MET A 196 -14.33 8.53 -2.54
C MET A 196 -13.11 7.59 -2.62
N LEU A 197 -11.95 7.98 -2.09
CA LEU A 197 -10.78 7.09 -2.00
C LEU A 197 -11.06 5.91 -1.07
N ARG A 198 -11.77 6.13 0.04
CA ARG A 198 -12.21 5.07 0.94
C ARG A 198 -13.12 4.06 0.24
N ALA A 199 -14.04 4.51 -0.64
CA ALA A 199 -14.88 3.62 -1.45
C ALA A 199 -14.03 2.70 -2.33
N LEU A 200 -13.05 3.27 -3.06
CA LEU A 200 -12.11 2.49 -3.88
C LEU A 200 -11.32 1.50 -3.02
N ARG A 201 -10.80 1.96 -1.88
CA ARG A 201 -10.03 1.11 -0.95
C ARG A 201 -10.86 -0.06 -0.42
N PHE A 202 -12.08 0.18 0.05
CA PHE A 202 -12.94 -0.89 0.56
C PHE A 202 -13.40 -1.84 -0.55
N ALA A 203 -13.78 -1.31 -1.72
CA ALA A 203 -14.16 -2.14 -2.86
C ALA A 203 -13.02 -3.09 -3.27
N CYS A 204 -11.81 -2.56 -3.37
CA CYS A 204 -10.64 -3.34 -3.75
C CYS A 204 -10.22 -4.32 -2.63
N ARG A 205 -10.08 -3.86 -1.38
CA ARG A 205 -9.64 -4.68 -0.24
C ARG A 205 -10.60 -5.85 0.05
N LEU A 206 -11.91 -5.61 -0.09
CA LEU A 206 -12.94 -6.60 0.20
C LEU A 206 -13.31 -7.42 -1.04
N SER A 207 -12.81 -7.04 -2.23
CA SER A 207 -13.21 -7.60 -3.53
C SER A 207 -14.73 -7.44 -3.75
N PHE A 208 -15.26 -6.25 -3.41
CA PHE A 208 -16.67 -5.90 -3.53
C PHE A 208 -16.88 -5.00 -4.75
N SER A 209 -18.08 -5.09 -5.35
CA SER A 209 -18.55 -4.12 -6.34
C SER A 209 -18.98 -2.82 -5.66
N VAL A 210 -19.00 -1.72 -6.41
CA VAL A 210 -19.58 -0.45 -5.95
C VAL A 210 -21.01 -0.34 -6.53
N GLU A 211 -21.96 0.00 -5.69
CA GLU A 211 -23.35 0.23 -6.10
C GLU A 211 -23.41 1.33 -7.16
N GLU A 212 -24.29 1.18 -8.17
CA GLU A 212 -24.33 2.03 -9.38
C GLU A 212 -24.47 3.53 -9.07
N LYS A 213 -25.37 3.90 -8.13
CA LYS A 213 -25.55 5.32 -7.74
C LYS A 213 -24.32 5.86 -7.04
N THR A 214 -23.73 5.05 -6.16
CA THR A 214 -22.48 5.38 -5.45
C THR A 214 -21.34 5.54 -6.46
N HIS A 215 -21.20 4.65 -7.42
CA HIS A 215 -20.17 4.72 -8.46
C HIS A 215 -20.33 5.95 -9.38
N ARG A 216 -21.58 6.26 -9.77
CA ARG A 216 -21.85 7.47 -10.56
C ARG A 216 -21.47 8.75 -9.81
N ALA A 217 -21.82 8.80 -8.52
CA ALA A 217 -21.42 9.92 -7.66
C ALA A 217 -19.91 10.02 -7.46
N LEU A 218 -19.18 8.88 -7.39
CA LEU A 218 -17.71 8.86 -7.36
C LEU A 218 -17.11 9.64 -8.56
N ILE A 219 -17.61 9.38 -9.76
CA ILE A 219 -17.11 10.01 -10.99
C ILE A 219 -17.45 11.51 -10.99
N GLU A 220 -18.71 11.85 -10.66
CA GLU A 220 -19.20 13.23 -10.70
C GLU A 220 -18.56 14.12 -9.63
N CYS A 221 -18.31 13.57 -8.43
CA CYS A 221 -17.73 14.31 -7.31
C CYS A 221 -16.20 14.26 -7.26
N ALA A 222 -15.52 13.50 -8.12
CA ALA A 222 -14.06 13.35 -8.12
C ALA A 222 -13.30 14.68 -8.01
N PRO A 223 -13.69 15.78 -8.71
CA PRO A 223 -13.00 17.06 -8.60
C PRO A 223 -12.93 17.63 -7.17
N LEU A 224 -13.89 17.31 -6.29
CA LEU A 224 -13.91 17.79 -4.91
C LEU A 224 -12.71 17.29 -4.11
N LEU A 225 -12.09 16.17 -4.52
CA LEU A 225 -10.91 15.62 -3.84
C LEU A 225 -9.72 16.59 -3.87
N SER A 226 -9.65 17.50 -4.84
CA SER A 226 -8.61 18.54 -4.93
C SER A 226 -8.60 19.51 -3.74
N GLN A 227 -9.68 19.58 -2.99
CA GLN A 227 -9.82 20.44 -1.79
C GLN A 227 -9.33 19.72 -0.51
N VAL A 228 -9.09 18.41 -0.58
CA VAL A 228 -8.63 17.62 0.57
C VAL A 228 -7.11 17.76 0.75
N ALA A 229 -6.66 17.85 2.01
CA ALA A 229 -5.24 17.94 2.31
C ALA A 229 -4.47 16.72 1.76
N SER A 230 -3.31 16.98 1.16
CA SER A 230 -2.48 15.95 0.49
C SER A 230 -2.07 14.80 1.40
N GLU A 231 -1.86 15.06 2.70
CA GLU A 231 -1.52 14.05 3.69
C GLU A 231 -2.66 13.06 3.91
N ARG A 232 -3.91 13.54 3.91
CA ARG A 232 -5.10 12.67 4.02
C ARG A 232 -5.28 11.83 2.77
N ILE A 233 -5.13 12.45 1.59
CA ILE A 233 -5.11 11.75 0.29
C ILE A 233 -4.01 10.69 0.31
N GLY A 234 -2.79 11.07 0.70
CA GLY A 234 -1.64 10.18 0.77
C GLY A 234 -1.87 8.96 1.65
N SER A 235 -2.51 9.15 2.81
CA SER A 235 -2.84 8.04 3.72
C SER A 235 -3.80 7.01 3.07
N GLU A 236 -4.83 7.45 2.36
CA GLU A 236 -5.76 6.53 1.68
C GLU A 236 -5.12 5.88 0.44
N VAL A 237 -4.37 6.66 -0.35
CA VAL A 237 -3.64 6.14 -1.51
C VAL A 237 -2.60 5.10 -1.09
N ALA A 238 -1.84 5.36 -0.03
CA ALA A 238 -0.88 4.41 0.52
C ALA A 238 -1.55 3.08 0.89
N GLN A 239 -2.72 3.12 1.55
CA GLN A 239 -3.46 1.89 1.88
C GLN A 239 -3.95 1.13 0.64
N ILE A 240 -4.27 1.81 -0.47
CA ILE A 240 -4.63 1.17 -1.74
C ILE A 240 -3.40 0.52 -2.39
N VAL A 241 -2.30 1.27 -2.50
CA VAL A 241 -1.06 0.80 -3.15
C VAL A 241 -0.41 -0.31 -2.32
N GLU A 242 -0.15 -0.05 -1.04
CA GLU A 242 0.53 -0.96 -0.13
C GLU A 242 -0.32 -2.18 0.24
N GLY A 243 -1.63 -2.11 0.02
CA GLY A 243 -2.53 -3.26 0.09
C GLY A 243 -2.52 -4.16 -1.15
N GLY A 244 -1.78 -3.81 -2.22
CA GLY A 244 -1.73 -4.58 -3.46
C GLY A 244 -2.95 -4.41 -4.37
N HIS A 245 -3.71 -3.33 -4.20
CA HIS A 245 -5.01 -3.17 -4.85
C HIS A 245 -5.06 -2.12 -5.96
N ILE A 246 -3.92 -1.46 -6.24
CA ILE A 246 -3.90 -0.30 -7.14
C ILE A 246 -4.37 -0.61 -8.57
N ALA A 247 -4.02 -1.79 -9.10
CA ALA A 247 -4.48 -2.22 -10.42
C ALA A 247 -6.00 -2.33 -10.53
N HIS A 248 -6.65 -2.80 -9.47
CA HIS A 248 -8.11 -2.86 -9.40
C HIS A 248 -8.70 -1.46 -9.22
N ALA A 249 -8.11 -0.61 -8.39
CA ALA A 249 -8.56 0.76 -8.17
C ALA A 249 -8.47 1.61 -9.46
N ILE A 250 -7.44 1.42 -10.29
CA ILE A 250 -7.33 2.05 -11.62
C ILE A 250 -8.54 1.67 -12.49
N LYS A 251 -8.92 0.41 -12.55
CA LYS A 251 -10.06 -0.05 -13.34
C LYS A 251 -11.41 0.43 -12.81
N LEU A 252 -11.53 0.53 -11.48
CA LEU A 252 -12.78 0.86 -10.81
C LEU A 252 -13.07 2.38 -10.80
N GLY A 253 -12.05 3.21 -10.63
CA GLY A 253 -12.26 4.64 -10.39
C GLY A 253 -11.07 5.50 -10.75
N PHE A 254 -10.53 5.37 -11.96
CA PHE A 254 -9.37 6.15 -12.41
C PHE A 254 -9.59 7.67 -12.29
N SER A 255 -10.81 8.17 -12.53
CA SER A 255 -11.12 9.59 -12.38
C SER A 255 -10.83 10.14 -10.97
N VAL A 256 -11.09 9.35 -9.93
CA VAL A 256 -10.76 9.71 -8.53
C VAL A 256 -9.25 9.62 -8.29
N LEU A 257 -8.62 8.55 -8.78
CA LEU A 257 -7.16 8.40 -8.65
C LEU A 257 -6.39 9.48 -9.40
N ALA A 258 -6.86 9.90 -10.58
CA ALA A 258 -6.23 10.96 -11.37
C ALA A 258 -6.31 12.34 -10.69
N VAL A 259 -7.27 12.59 -9.81
CA VAL A 259 -7.27 13.79 -8.97
C VAL A 259 -6.30 13.64 -7.79
N ALA A 260 -6.21 12.46 -7.19
CA ALA A 260 -5.27 12.17 -6.10
C ALA A 260 -3.81 12.15 -6.57
N ILE A 261 -3.57 11.60 -7.75
CA ILE A 261 -2.26 11.43 -8.39
C ILE A 261 -2.37 11.95 -9.85
N PRO A 262 -2.37 13.29 -10.05
CA PRO A 262 -2.50 13.87 -11.39
C PRO A 262 -1.44 13.42 -12.39
N GLU A 263 -0.28 12.98 -11.89
CA GLU A 263 0.84 12.46 -12.67
C GLU A 263 0.47 11.17 -13.44
N LEU A 264 -0.60 10.47 -13.04
CA LEU A 264 -1.10 9.28 -13.77
C LEU A 264 -1.93 9.66 -15.01
N LEU A 265 -2.47 10.89 -15.07
CA LEU A 265 -3.40 11.27 -16.14
C LEU A 265 -2.76 11.19 -17.54
N PRO A 266 -1.50 11.62 -17.78
CA PRO A 266 -0.86 11.51 -19.08
C PRO A 266 -0.64 10.07 -19.56
N LEU A 267 -0.71 9.06 -18.68
CA LEU A 267 -0.51 7.67 -19.03
C LEU A 267 -1.73 7.06 -19.74
N GLN A 268 -2.92 7.63 -19.48
CA GLN A 268 -4.18 7.13 -20.03
C GLN A 268 -4.24 7.36 -21.53
N SER A 269 -4.57 6.31 -22.27
CA SER A 269 -4.68 6.33 -23.74
C SER A 269 -3.40 6.76 -24.45
N PHE A 270 -2.24 6.74 -23.78
CA PHE A 270 -0.96 7.10 -24.39
C PHE A 270 -0.42 5.95 -25.26
N ASP A 271 -0.44 6.14 -26.57
CA ASP A 271 0.10 5.19 -27.54
C ASP A 271 1.63 5.23 -27.53
N GLN A 272 2.24 4.12 -27.15
CA GLN A 272 3.70 4.00 -27.06
C GLN A 272 4.40 3.87 -28.42
N ARG A 273 3.67 3.66 -29.52
CA ARG A 273 4.19 3.41 -30.87
C ARG A 273 5.36 2.43 -30.92
N SER A 274 5.26 1.38 -30.11
CA SER A 274 6.34 0.42 -29.90
C SER A 274 5.83 -1.00 -30.12
N PRO A 275 6.56 -1.87 -30.86
CA PRO A 275 6.16 -3.26 -31.05
C PRO A 275 6.25 -4.07 -29.75
N TYR A 276 6.93 -3.55 -28.74
CA TYR A 276 7.10 -4.20 -27.44
C TYR A 276 5.84 -4.10 -26.58
N HIS A 277 4.98 -3.10 -26.80
CA HIS A 277 3.83 -2.80 -25.98
C HIS A 277 2.53 -2.99 -26.76
N ALA A 278 1.61 -3.78 -26.19
CA ALA A 278 0.27 -4.03 -26.73
C ALA A 278 -0.82 -3.14 -26.11
N TYR A 279 -0.44 -2.33 -25.12
CA TYR A 279 -1.35 -1.53 -24.27
C TYR A 279 -0.85 -0.09 -24.19
N ASP A 280 -1.74 0.84 -23.82
CA ASP A 280 -1.32 2.17 -23.38
C ASP A 280 -0.49 2.08 -22.09
N VAL A 281 0.16 3.18 -21.68
CA VAL A 281 1.05 3.14 -20.50
C VAL A 281 0.30 2.86 -19.22
N LEU A 282 -0.94 3.35 -19.06
CA LEU A 282 -1.73 3.14 -17.84
C LEU A 282 -2.16 1.67 -17.68
N GLU A 283 -2.67 1.05 -18.76
CA GLU A 283 -3.06 -0.37 -18.73
C GLU A 283 -1.83 -1.27 -18.56
N HIS A 284 -0.70 -0.92 -19.21
CA HIS A 284 0.58 -1.60 -18.97
C HIS A 284 0.98 -1.52 -17.49
N THR A 285 0.96 -0.33 -16.89
CA THR A 285 1.27 -0.13 -15.47
C THR A 285 0.35 -0.95 -14.56
N ALA A 286 -0.96 -0.96 -14.82
CA ALA A 286 -1.90 -1.77 -14.05
C ALA A 286 -1.58 -3.29 -14.16
N ARG A 287 -1.15 -3.76 -15.32
CA ARG A 287 -0.72 -5.16 -15.53
C ARG A 287 0.58 -5.48 -14.79
N VAL A 288 1.55 -4.56 -14.78
CA VAL A 288 2.78 -4.71 -13.99
C VAL A 288 2.44 -4.82 -12.50
N CYS A 289 1.59 -3.94 -11.97
CA CYS A 289 1.14 -4.03 -10.59
C CYS A 289 0.46 -5.37 -10.26
N SER A 290 -0.42 -5.86 -11.16
CA SER A 290 -1.07 -7.16 -10.97
C SER A 290 -0.09 -8.34 -11.02
N ALA A 291 0.89 -8.30 -11.94
CA ALA A 291 1.91 -9.34 -12.06
C ALA A 291 2.84 -9.35 -10.82
N THR A 292 3.18 -8.19 -10.29
CA THR A 292 3.95 -8.06 -9.04
C THR A 292 3.29 -8.80 -7.88
N GLU A 293 1.98 -8.60 -7.67
CA GLU A 293 1.23 -9.32 -6.63
C GLU A 293 1.18 -10.83 -6.88
N ALA A 294 1.02 -11.25 -8.12
CA ALA A 294 1.00 -12.66 -8.48
C ALA A 294 2.34 -13.36 -8.19
N PHE A 295 3.47 -12.72 -8.52
CA PHE A 295 4.81 -13.29 -8.27
C PHE A 295 5.15 -13.38 -6.80
N THR A 296 4.74 -12.42 -6.01
CA THR A 296 5.03 -12.37 -4.58
C THR A 296 3.95 -13.08 -3.75
N VAL A 297 2.93 -13.66 -4.41
CA VAL A 297 1.77 -14.28 -3.76
C VAL A 297 1.13 -13.34 -2.72
N GLY A 298 1.01 -12.06 -3.09
CA GLY A 298 0.45 -11.01 -2.23
C GLY A 298 1.39 -10.51 -1.11
N CYS A 299 2.66 -10.95 -1.10
CA CYS A 299 3.68 -10.54 -0.12
C CYS A 299 4.65 -9.48 -0.67
N ALA A 300 4.27 -8.73 -1.71
CA ALA A 300 5.09 -7.64 -2.24
C ALA A 300 5.40 -6.60 -1.16
N THR A 301 6.62 -6.06 -1.19
CA THR A 301 7.00 -4.97 -0.29
C THR A 301 6.26 -3.68 -0.67
N PRO A 302 6.03 -2.75 0.28
CA PRO A 302 5.51 -1.42 -0.06
C PRO A 302 6.37 -0.72 -1.13
N THR A 303 7.69 -0.83 -1.04
CA THR A 303 8.66 -0.28 -2.01
C THR A 303 8.38 -0.80 -3.42
N LEU A 304 8.24 -2.11 -3.58
CA LEU A 304 7.98 -2.75 -4.86
C LEU A 304 6.62 -2.34 -5.44
N ARG A 305 5.57 -2.27 -4.63
CA ARG A 305 4.23 -1.86 -5.06
C ARG A 305 4.19 -0.43 -5.59
N TRP A 306 4.82 0.49 -4.87
CA TRP A 306 4.96 1.86 -5.33
C TRP A 306 5.83 1.97 -6.59
N ALA A 307 6.94 1.25 -6.66
CA ALA A 307 7.80 1.23 -7.83
C ALA A 307 7.06 0.68 -9.05
N ALA A 308 6.26 -0.37 -8.90
CA ALA A 308 5.43 -0.92 -9.98
C ALA A 308 4.41 0.09 -10.51
N LEU A 309 3.82 0.93 -9.64
CA LEU A 309 2.92 2.01 -10.07
C LEU A 309 3.64 3.14 -10.81
N LEU A 310 4.88 3.44 -10.44
CA LEU A 310 5.57 4.66 -10.84
C LEU A 310 6.71 4.44 -11.87
N HIS A 311 7.06 3.18 -12.22
CA HIS A 311 8.23 2.88 -13.06
C HIS A 311 8.21 3.62 -14.40
N ASP A 312 7.06 3.71 -15.02
CA ASP A 312 6.85 4.31 -16.35
C ASP A 312 6.20 5.71 -16.32
N ILE A 313 6.13 6.35 -15.15
CA ILE A 313 5.38 7.59 -14.93
C ILE A 313 5.83 8.74 -15.85
N ALA A 314 7.08 8.77 -16.27
CA ALA A 314 7.65 9.81 -17.12
C ALA A 314 7.68 9.45 -18.63
N LYS A 315 7.19 8.29 -19.05
CA LYS A 315 7.21 7.92 -20.48
C LYS A 315 6.55 8.95 -21.40
N PRO A 316 5.36 9.51 -21.07
CA PRO A 316 4.76 10.54 -21.94
C PRO A 316 5.61 11.79 -22.08
N GLU A 317 6.31 12.21 -21.02
CA GLU A 317 7.17 13.42 -21.05
C GLU A 317 8.47 13.19 -21.86
N MET A 318 8.99 11.95 -21.83
CA MET A 318 10.25 11.59 -22.50
C MET A 318 10.04 10.98 -23.89
N PHE A 319 8.82 11.07 -24.43
CA PHE A 319 8.48 10.46 -25.70
C PHE A 319 9.14 11.17 -26.89
N SER A 320 9.76 10.39 -27.74
CA SER A 320 10.28 10.82 -29.04
C SER A 320 9.98 9.77 -30.12
N VAL A 321 10.01 10.18 -31.38
CA VAL A 321 9.70 9.29 -32.50
C VAL A 321 10.88 9.30 -33.47
N ASP A 322 11.33 8.12 -33.88
CA ASP A 322 12.39 7.99 -34.91
C ASP A 322 11.86 8.14 -36.35
N ALA A 323 12.76 8.07 -37.34
CA ALA A 323 12.40 8.21 -38.72
C ALA A 323 11.44 7.11 -39.26
N ASP A 324 11.39 5.95 -38.57
CA ASP A 324 10.50 4.84 -38.89
C ASP A 324 9.14 4.95 -38.20
N GLY A 325 8.90 6.01 -37.41
CA GLY A 325 7.67 6.23 -36.68
C GLY A 325 7.57 5.48 -35.35
N ARG A 326 8.67 4.89 -34.87
CA ARG A 326 8.71 4.16 -33.59
C ARG A 326 8.92 5.11 -32.42
N GLY A 327 8.23 4.83 -31.33
CA GLY A 327 8.36 5.56 -30.06
C GLY A 327 9.58 5.11 -29.27
N HIS A 328 10.28 6.11 -28.69
CA HIS A 328 11.41 5.94 -27.77
C HIS A 328 11.21 6.79 -26.54
N PHE A 329 11.78 6.37 -25.40
CA PHE A 329 11.58 6.97 -24.08
C PHE A 329 12.91 7.16 -23.33
N TYR A 330 13.95 7.64 -24.04
CA TYR A 330 15.28 7.79 -23.45
C TYR A 330 15.28 8.68 -22.23
N GLY A 331 15.85 8.20 -21.11
CA GLY A 331 15.94 8.92 -19.84
C GLY A 331 14.65 8.92 -19.02
N HIS A 332 13.63 8.13 -19.39
CA HIS A 332 12.40 8.04 -18.59
C HIS A 332 12.60 7.45 -17.18
N PRO A 333 13.57 6.55 -16.91
CA PRO A 333 13.77 6.04 -15.55
C PRO A 333 14.25 7.12 -14.58
N GLU A 334 15.26 7.89 -14.96
CA GLU A 334 15.81 8.98 -14.15
C GLU A 334 14.77 10.08 -13.94
N LYS A 335 14.11 10.50 -15.02
CA LYS A 335 13.03 11.48 -14.95
C LYS A 335 11.85 10.96 -14.12
N GLY A 336 11.52 9.69 -14.26
CA GLY A 336 10.49 9.00 -13.47
C GLY A 336 10.78 9.02 -11.98
N ALA A 337 12.05 8.81 -11.60
CA ALA A 337 12.47 8.90 -10.21
C ALA A 337 12.31 10.33 -9.64
N ASP A 338 12.60 11.37 -10.44
CA ASP A 338 12.39 12.76 -10.02
C ASP A 338 10.90 13.07 -9.84
N VAL A 339 10.04 12.67 -10.78
CA VAL A 339 8.58 12.80 -10.66
C VAL A 339 8.07 12.05 -9.44
N ALA A 340 8.47 10.79 -9.26
CA ALA A 340 8.10 9.98 -8.11
C ALA A 340 8.49 10.64 -6.78
N LYS A 341 9.69 11.22 -6.69
CA LYS A 341 10.17 11.91 -5.49
C LYS A 341 9.30 13.09 -5.10
N VAL A 342 8.87 13.90 -6.06
CA VAL A 342 7.99 15.06 -5.82
C VAL A 342 6.61 14.59 -5.39
N LEU A 343 6.02 13.64 -6.11
CA LEU A 343 4.72 13.04 -5.83
C LEU A 343 4.66 12.42 -4.43
N LEU A 344 5.61 11.55 -4.10
CA LEU A 344 5.63 10.83 -2.82
C LEU A 344 5.83 11.77 -1.63
N LYS A 345 6.62 12.85 -1.78
CA LYS A 345 6.74 13.91 -0.77
C LYS A 345 5.41 14.63 -0.57
N ARG A 346 4.70 14.97 -1.66
CA ARG A 346 3.36 15.60 -1.60
C ARG A 346 2.36 14.71 -0.87
N LEU A 347 2.44 13.40 -1.04
CA LEU A 347 1.61 12.40 -0.34
C LEU A 347 2.10 12.06 1.08
N ALA A 348 3.10 12.76 1.59
CA ALA A 348 3.70 12.56 2.92
C ALA A 348 4.22 11.12 3.18
N VAL A 349 4.71 10.45 2.14
CA VAL A 349 5.36 9.14 2.25
C VAL A 349 6.68 9.29 3.02
N PRO A 350 7.06 8.34 3.91
CA PRO A 350 8.29 8.41 4.68
C PRO A 350 9.54 8.50 3.80
N GLN A 351 10.52 9.36 4.17
CA GLN A 351 11.70 9.66 3.34
C GLN A 351 12.52 8.41 2.98
N ARG A 352 12.62 7.44 3.89
CA ARG A 352 13.31 6.18 3.61
C ARG A 352 12.64 5.44 2.45
N LEU A 353 11.32 5.31 2.49
CA LEU A 353 10.54 4.63 1.46
C LEU A 353 10.64 5.38 0.12
N ILE A 354 10.61 6.73 0.14
CA ILE A 354 10.84 7.55 -1.06
C ILE A 354 12.19 7.20 -1.71
N ASN A 355 13.27 7.14 -0.93
CA ASN A 355 14.60 6.83 -1.46
C ASN A 355 14.65 5.44 -2.10
N GLU A 356 14.05 4.45 -1.46
CA GLU A 356 13.99 3.07 -1.95
C GLU A 356 13.17 2.98 -3.25
N ILE A 357 11.99 3.60 -3.31
CA ILE A 357 11.13 3.64 -4.50
C ILE A 357 11.85 4.33 -5.66
N CYS A 358 12.45 5.51 -5.41
CA CYS A 358 13.16 6.26 -6.46
C CYS A 358 14.35 5.48 -7.00
N ALA A 359 15.07 4.70 -6.18
CA ALA A 359 16.15 3.84 -6.63
C ALA A 359 15.63 2.72 -7.56
N LEU A 360 14.50 2.08 -7.23
CA LEU A 360 13.89 1.07 -8.09
C LEU A 360 13.39 1.68 -9.41
N VAL A 361 12.73 2.84 -9.35
CA VAL A 361 12.25 3.54 -10.56
C VAL A 361 13.42 3.97 -11.45
N ALA A 362 14.49 4.53 -10.89
CA ALA A 362 15.67 4.93 -11.67
C ALA A 362 16.40 3.75 -12.34
N LEU A 363 16.34 2.56 -11.75
CA LEU A 363 17.09 1.38 -12.21
C LEU A 363 16.19 0.30 -12.85
N HIS A 364 14.89 0.55 -13.03
CA HIS A 364 14.00 -0.49 -13.54
C HIS A 364 14.35 -0.95 -14.97
N ASP A 365 14.91 -0.06 -15.79
CA ASP A 365 15.35 -0.36 -17.16
C ASP A 365 16.86 -0.65 -17.26
N TYR A 366 17.59 -0.69 -16.11
CA TYR A 366 19.01 -1.01 -16.08
C TYR A 366 19.28 -2.42 -16.60
N ASP A 367 20.17 -2.54 -17.60
CA ASP A 367 20.53 -3.84 -18.17
C ASP A 367 21.34 -4.67 -17.19
N VAL A 368 20.94 -5.90 -16.99
CA VAL A 368 21.58 -6.83 -16.06
C VAL A 368 21.95 -8.12 -16.79
N ASP A 369 23.25 -8.34 -16.98
CA ASP A 369 23.76 -9.62 -17.44
C ASP A 369 23.73 -10.67 -16.34
N VAL A 370 23.54 -11.95 -16.71
CA VAL A 370 23.53 -13.06 -15.75
C VAL A 370 24.97 -13.41 -15.31
N THR A 371 25.64 -12.44 -14.66
CA THR A 371 27.00 -12.58 -14.13
C THR A 371 27.07 -12.07 -12.69
N THR A 372 28.01 -12.62 -11.92
CA THR A 372 28.26 -12.17 -10.53
C THR A 372 28.67 -10.69 -10.47
N ALA A 373 29.47 -10.23 -11.46
CA ALA A 373 29.90 -8.84 -11.52
C ALA A 373 28.71 -7.89 -11.75
N SER A 374 27.86 -8.16 -12.74
CA SER A 374 26.66 -7.35 -12.98
C SER A 374 25.71 -7.33 -11.80
N LEU A 375 25.55 -8.48 -11.11
CA LEU A 375 24.75 -8.58 -9.90
C LEU A 375 25.30 -7.73 -8.75
N ARG A 376 26.63 -7.86 -8.46
CA ARG A 376 27.28 -7.07 -7.39
C ARG A 376 27.16 -5.58 -7.65
N HIS A 377 27.35 -5.18 -8.90
CA HIS A 377 27.21 -3.79 -9.33
C HIS A 377 25.79 -3.26 -9.13
N MET A 378 24.79 -4.01 -9.56
CA MET A 378 23.35 -3.67 -9.34
C MET A 378 23.03 -3.51 -7.84
N VAL A 379 23.49 -4.43 -7.00
CA VAL A 379 23.27 -4.36 -5.55
C VAL A 379 23.96 -3.12 -4.95
N ALA A 380 25.18 -2.80 -5.36
CA ALA A 380 25.90 -1.62 -4.91
C ALA A 380 25.21 -0.31 -5.33
N LEU A 381 24.76 -0.21 -6.59
CA LEU A 381 24.00 0.94 -7.09
C LEU A 381 22.70 1.16 -6.29
N LEU A 382 21.96 0.10 -6.02
CA LEU A 382 20.74 0.17 -5.20
C LEU A 382 21.03 0.61 -3.78
N ALA A 383 22.08 0.06 -3.15
CA ALA A 383 22.49 0.45 -1.79
C ALA A 383 22.95 1.90 -1.71
N GLU A 384 23.63 2.41 -2.73
CA GLU A 384 24.08 3.80 -2.81
C GLU A 384 22.92 4.76 -3.03
N ALA A 385 22.05 4.48 -4.00
CA ALA A 385 20.93 5.35 -4.37
C ALA A 385 19.90 5.47 -3.24
N SER A 386 19.56 4.33 -2.61
CA SER A 386 18.52 4.29 -1.56
C SER A 386 19.04 4.62 -0.15
N LYS A 387 20.33 4.43 0.10
CA LYS A 387 20.95 4.39 1.44
C LYS A 387 20.38 3.27 2.34
N SER A 388 19.80 2.24 1.73
CA SER A 388 19.17 1.08 2.38
C SER A 388 19.91 -0.22 2.04
N ASP A 389 19.27 -1.38 2.26
CA ASP A 389 19.78 -2.71 1.92
C ASP A 389 19.63 -2.97 0.42
N GLY A 390 20.72 -2.93 -0.33
CA GLY A 390 20.74 -3.18 -1.77
C GLY A 390 20.37 -4.61 -2.15
N ILE A 391 20.61 -5.61 -1.29
CA ILE A 391 20.24 -7.00 -1.57
C ILE A 391 18.72 -7.15 -1.55
N ALA A 392 18.04 -6.59 -0.54
CA ALA A 392 16.58 -6.61 -0.47
C ALA A 392 15.96 -5.90 -1.69
N LEU A 393 16.50 -4.73 -2.04
CA LEU A 393 16.04 -3.98 -3.21
C LEU A 393 16.37 -4.66 -4.54
N ALA A 394 17.43 -5.47 -4.61
CA ALA A 394 17.74 -6.26 -5.80
C ALA A 394 16.67 -7.35 -6.06
N TYR A 395 16.12 -7.96 -5.01
CA TYR A 395 14.97 -8.86 -5.16
C TYR A 395 13.75 -8.11 -5.68
N ASP A 396 13.46 -6.94 -5.14
CA ASP A 396 12.34 -6.09 -5.60
C ASP A 396 12.54 -5.63 -7.04
N LEU A 397 13.76 -5.20 -7.42
CA LEU A 397 14.06 -4.77 -8.78
C LEU A 397 13.91 -5.91 -9.79
N LEU A 398 14.44 -7.11 -9.50
CA LEU A 398 14.28 -8.26 -10.36
C LEU A 398 12.82 -8.67 -10.53
N THR A 399 12.03 -8.58 -9.44
CA THR A 399 10.59 -8.85 -9.48
C THR A 399 9.86 -7.82 -10.34
N LEU A 400 10.19 -6.54 -10.21
CA LEU A 400 9.64 -5.46 -11.04
C LEU A 400 9.95 -5.70 -12.53
N LYS A 401 11.22 -5.99 -12.86
CA LYS A 401 11.64 -6.30 -14.24
C LYS A 401 10.92 -7.53 -14.81
N GLN A 402 10.70 -8.56 -14.00
CA GLN A 402 9.97 -9.75 -14.41
C GLN A 402 8.49 -9.44 -14.67
N ALA A 403 7.86 -8.65 -13.80
CA ALA A 403 6.48 -8.19 -13.96
C ALA A 403 6.31 -7.33 -15.22
N ASP A 404 7.22 -6.39 -15.45
CA ASP A 404 7.27 -5.55 -16.64
C ASP A 404 7.43 -6.39 -17.92
N ALA A 405 8.37 -7.34 -17.93
CA ALA A 405 8.58 -8.23 -19.07
C ALA A 405 7.33 -9.05 -19.43
N LEU A 406 6.57 -9.51 -18.43
CA LEU A 406 5.33 -10.26 -18.67
C LEU A 406 4.16 -9.37 -19.10
N ALA A 407 4.15 -8.10 -18.72
CA ALA A 407 3.17 -7.14 -19.17
C ALA A 407 3.38 -6.67 -20.62
N LYS A 408 4.54 -6.93 -21.21
CA LYS A 408 4.86 -6.65 -22.62
C LYS A 408 4.13 -7.58 -23.59
N ALA A 409 4.20 -7.28 -24.89
CA ALA A 409 3.66 -8.13 -25.96
C ALA A 409 4.27 -9.54 -25.90
N VAL A 410 3.49 -10.56 -26.28
CA VAL A 410 3.84 -11.99 -26.11
C VAL A 410 5.25 -12.34 -26.64
N PRO A 411 5.70 -11.87 -27.81
CA PRO A 411 7.04 -12.22 -28.32
C PRO A 411 8.19 -11.77 -27.43
N TYR A 412 7.97 -10.77 -26.58
CA TYR A 412 9.01 -10.14 -25.74
C TYR A 412 9.02 -10.63 -24.29
N ARG A 413 8.07 -11.50 -23.90
CA ARG A 413 7.99 -12.10 -22.55
C ARG A 413 9.14 -13.05 -22.23
N ARG A 414 9.89 -13.53 -23.21
CA ARG A 414 11.03 -14.44 -23.04
C ARG A 414 12.11 -13.88 -22.10
N TYR A 415 12.21 -12.57 -21.96
CA TYR A 415 13.16 -11.93 -21.04
C TYR A 415 12.88 -12.29 -19.58
N ALA A 416 11.62 -12.54 -19.20
CA ALA A 416 11.25 -12.97 -17.85
C ALA A 416 11.98 -14.28 -17.45
N VAL A 417 12.21 -15.20 -18.39
CA VAL A 417 12.93 -16.47 -18.14
C VAL A 417 14.40 -16.24 -17.79
N ALA A 418 15.05 -15.25 -18.43
CA ALA A 418 16.44 -14.91 -18.12
C ALA A 418 16.58 -14.39 -16.68
N LEU A 419 15.59 -13.67 -16.18
CA LEU A 419 15.57 -13.13 -14.82
C LEU A 419 15.51 -14.23 -13.73
N GLU A 420 14.94 -15.41 -14.01
CA GLU A 420 14.95 -16.54 -13.06
C GLU A 420 16.37 -16.98 -12.70
N ARG A 421 17.28 -16.92 -13.67
CA ARG A 421 18.70 -17.22 -13.44
C ARG A 421 19.34 -16.17 -12.53
N MET A 422 18.95 -14.89 -12.68
CA MET A 422 19.43 -13.81 -11.82
C MET A 422 18.94 -13.97 -10.38
N PHE A 423 17.67 -14.36 -10.16
CA PHE A 423 17.19 -14.68 -8.82
C PHE A 423 18.00 -15.81 -8.16
N SER A 424 18.31 -16.86 -8.91
CA SER A 424 19.12 -17.97 -8.42
C SER A 424 20.54 -17.52 -8.07
N LEU A 425 21.13 -16.66 -8.90
CA LEU A 425 22.46 -16.09 -8.66
C LEU A 425 22.45 -15.18 -7.43
N LEU A 426 21.47 -14.28 -7.32
CA LEU A 426 21.30 -13.39 -6.17
C LEU A 426 21.16 -14.18 -4.85
N LYS A 427 20.33 -15.21 -4.85
CA LYS A 427 20.16 -16.10 -3.68
C LYS A 427 21.46 -16.78 -3.26
N ASN A 428 22.29 -17.21 -4.23
CA ASN A 428 23.56 -17.85 -3.95
C ASN A 428 24.63 -16.87 -3.46
N GLU A 429 24.74 -15.70 -4.09
CA GLU A 429 25.70 -14.67 -3.69
C GLU A 429 25.32 -14.03 -2.35
N ALA A 430 24.03 -13.79 -2.08
CA ALA A 430 23.56 -13.29 -0.78
C ALA A 430 23.94 -14.20 0.38
N LYS A 431 23.94 -15.53 0.19
CA LYS A 431 24.39 -16.49 1.20
C LYS A 431 25.89 -16.39 1.51
N LYS A 432 26.70 -15.97 0.54
CA LYS A 432 28.15 -15.77 0.71
C LYS A 432 28.47 -14.44 1.40
N GLY A 433 27.52 -13.50 1.46
CA GLY A 433 27.68 -12.14 1.96
C GLY A 433 28.20 -11.21 0.85
N ILE A 434 27.30 -10.46 0.22
CA ILE A 434 27.67 -9.42 -0.77
C ILE A 434 28.07 -8.16 -0.04
N ALA A 435 29.29 -7.65 -0.30
CA ALA A 435 29.65 -6.30 0.08
C ALA A 435 28.87 -5.31 -0.81
N GLN A 436 28.07 -4.46 -0.19
CA GLN A 436 27.21 -3.49 -0.86
C GLN A 436 27.86 -2.12 -0.98
N ARG A 437 28.85 -1.85 -0.11
CA ARG A 437 29.56 -0.58 0.02
C ARG A 437 31.02 -0.86 0.33
N PRO A 438 31.93 0.10 0.10
CA PRO A 438 33.36 -0.08 0.40
C PRO A 438 33.66 -0.51 1.85
N GLN A 439 32.86 -0.03 2.83
CA GLN A 439 33.03 -0.40 4.24
C GLN A 439 32.58 -1.82 4.58
N ASP A 440 31.91 -2.53 3.67
CA ASP A 440 31.47 -3.92 3.86
C ASP A 440 32.53 -4.92 3.44
N LEU A 441 33.69 -4.44 2.91
CA LEU A 441 34.84 -5.29 2.66
C LEU A 441 35.42 -5.80 3.99
N CYS A 442 35.95 -7.04 3.97
CA CYS A 442 36.52 -7.68 5.16
C CYS A 442 37.86 -7.08 5.61
N ILE A 443 38.39 -6.06 4.91
CA ILE A 443 39.51 -5.19 5.35
C ILE A 443 39.01 -3.78 5.55
N LEU A 444 39.43 -3.18 6.67
CA LEU A 444 39.05 -1.83 7.07
C LEU A 444 40.17 -0.85 6.78
N GLY A 445 39.88 0.45 6.94
CA GLY A 445 40.91 1.50 6.79
C GLY A 445 42.15 1.29 7.66
N ALA A 446 41.98 0.69 8.84
CA ALA A 446 43.12 0.33 9.72
C ALA A 446 44.08 -0.70 9.08
N ASP A 447 43.50 -1.71 8.41
CA ASP A 447 44.27 -2.74 7.71
C ASP A 447 45.05 -2.14 6.53
N ILE A 448 44.41 -1.21 5.79
CA ILE A 448 45.05 -0.49 4.68
C ILE A 448 46.21 0.38 5.18
N MET A 449 46.00 1.13 6.27
CA MET A 449 47.03 1.95 6.87
C MET A 449 48.23 1.12 7.35
N GLN A 450 47.95 -0.01 7.98
CA GLN A 450 49.00 -0.93 8.45
C GLN A 450 49.76 -1.55 7.28
N ALA A 451 49.05 -2.05 6.25
CA ALA A 451 49.67 -2.71 5.12
C ALA A 451 50.54 -1.78 4.28
N LEU A 452 50.15 -0.50 4.15
CA LEU A 452 50.89 0.49 3.33
C LEU A 452 51.76 1.43 4.15
N SER A 453 51.78 1.34 5.49
CA SER A 453 52.50 2.23 6.41
C SER A 453 52.14 3.70 6.17
N ILE A 454 50.85 4.01 5.95
CA ILE A 454 50.33 5.36 5.71
C ILE A 454 49.51 5.87 6.90
N THR A 455 49.43 7.18 7.05
CA THR A 455 48.61 7.85 8.08
C THR A 455 47.14 7.98 7.65
N PRO A 456 46.21 8.16 8.61
CA PRO A 456 44.81 8.43 8.28
C PRO A 456 44.67 9.63 7.35
N GLY A 457 43.84 9.46 6.27
CA GLY A 457 43.63 10.52 5.31
C GLY A 457 42.80 10.05 4.10
N PRO A 458 42.48 10.94 3.15
CA PRO A 458 41.67 10.63 1.98
C PRO A 458 42.22 9.48 1.11
N ILE A 459 43.54 9.25 1.14
CA ILE A 459 44.19 8.18 0.39
C ILE A 459 43.74 6.79 0.83
N VAL A 460 43.43 6.60 2.12
CA VAL A 460 42.88 5.33 2.64
C VAL A 460 41.53 5.01 2.00
N GLY A 461 40.66 6.03 1.92
CA GLY A 461 39.38 5.91 1.24
C GLY A 461 39.52 5.59 -0.26
N ALA A 462 40.49 6.22 -0.92
CA ALA A 462 40.77 5.96 -2.35
C ALA A 462 41.20 4.49 -2.59
N TYR A 463 42.04 3.92 -1.75
CA TYR A 463 42.39 2.50 -1.83
C TYR A 463 41.20 1.60 -1.53
N GLN A 464 40.41 1.95 -0.53
CA GLN A 464 39.18 1.17 -0.20
C GLN A 464 38.21 1.16 -1.36
N HIS A 465 38.01 2.29 -2.06
CA HIS A 465 37.18 2.34 -3.29
C HIS A 465 37.76 1.48 -4.43
N LYS A 466 39.07 1.55 -4.69
CA LYS A 466 39.73 0.72 -5.73
C LYS A 466 39.55 -0.78 -5.44
N LEU A 467 39.67 -1.19 -4.18
CA LEU A 467 39.44 -2.58 -3.80
C LEU A 467 37.99 -2.99 -3.98
N PHE A 468 37.05 -2.09 -3.66
CA PHE A 468 35.63 -2.33 -3.86
C PHE A 468 35.27 -2.43 -5.35
N GLU A 469 35.82 -1.56 -6.21
CA GLU A 469 35.65 -1.67 -7.66
C GLU A 469 36.17 -3.00 -8.20
N ALA A 470 37.36 -3.45 -7.76
CA ALA A 470 37.92 -4.74 -8.12
C ALA A 470 37.04 -5.92 -7.68
N TYR A 471 36.42 -5.82 -6.50
CA TYR A 471 35.45 -6.78 -6.00
C TYR A 471 34.18 -6.79 -6.87
N LEU A 472 33.64 -5.63 -7.23
CA LEU A 472 32.43 -5.52 -8.05
C LEU A 472 32.60 -6.19 -9.40
N ILE A 473 33.75 -5.99 -10.08
CA ILE A 473 34.01 -6.61 -11.38
C ILE A 473 34.45 -8.09 -11.27
N GLY A 474 34.55 -8.63 -10.06
CA GLY A 474 34.94 -10.03 -9.82
C GLY A 474 36.44 -10.32 -9.97
N ALA A 475 37.30 -9.30 -9.97
CA ALA A 475 38.76 -9.48 -10.01
C ALA A 475 39.30 -10.07 -8.69
N VAL A 476 38.61 -9.83 -7.58
CA VAL A 476 38.92 -10.40 -6.27
C VAL A 476 37.63 -10.74 -5.52
N GLU A 477 37.70 -11.70 -4.63
CA GLU A 477 36.61 -12.03 -3.69
C GLU A 477 36.77 -11.20 -2.38
N ASN A 478 35.69 -11.03 -1.62
CA ASN A 478 35.73 -10.33 -0.33
C ASN A 478 36.39 -11.22 0.73
N ARG A 479 37.67 -11.54 0.54
CA ARG A 479 38.51 -12.32 1.43
C ARG A 479 39.74 -11.50 1.81
N ARG A 480 40.08 -11.53 3.11
CA ARG A 480 41.19 -10.71 3.65
C ARG A 480 42.50 -10.89 2.88
N GLU A 481 42.85 -12.14 2.59
CA GLU A 481 44.10 -12.47 1.92
C GLU A 481 44.17 -11.92 0.47
N GLU A 482 43.08 -12.09 -0.29
CA GLU A 482 42.96 -11.63 -1.67
C GLU A 482 43.01 -10.08 -1.75
N LEU A 483 42.26 -9.43 -0.86
CA LEU A 483 42.22 -7.96 -0.82
C LEU A 483 43.57 -7.34 -0.41
N LEU A 484 44.30 -7.94 0.55
CA LEU A 484 45.65 -7.48 0.93
C LEU A 484 46.66 -7.73 -0.20
N ALA A 485 46.55 -8.86 -0.91
CA ALA A 485 47.43 -9.11 -2.04
C ALA A 485 47.23 -8.10 -3.19
N LEU A 486 45.94 -7.76 -3.49
CA LEU A 486 45.64 -6.73 -4.47
C LEU A 486 46.08 -5.35 -3.99
N LEU A 487 45.91 -5.01 -2.72
CA LEU A 487 46.37 -3.74 -2.13
C LEU A 487 47.87 -3.56 -2.33
N ALA A 488 48.67 -4.61 -2.09
CA ALA A 488 50.11 -4.57 -2.29
C ALA A 488 50.51 -4.39 -3.79
N GLN A 489 49.70 -4.79 -4.72
CA GLN A 489 49.89 -4.54 -6.15
C GLN A 489 49.55 -3.09 -6.54
N LEU A 490 48.44 -2.56 -5.99
CA LEU A 490 47.99 -1.20 -6.26
C LEU A 490 48.89 -0.10 -5.68
N ALA A 491 49.78 -0.47 -4.75
CA ALA A 491 50.70 0.44 -4.08
C ALA A 491 52.09 0.52 -4.75
N LYS A 492 52.34 -0.34 -5.74
CA LYS A 492 53.55 -0.33 -6.60
C LYS A 492 53.37 0.61 -7.79
#